data_102e785a393b04275228b04ded405fde
#
_entry.id   102e785a393b04275228b04ded405fde
#
_cell.length_a   1.000
_cell.length_b   1.000
_cell.length_c   1.000
_cell.angle_alpha   90.00
_cell.angle_beta   90.00
_cell.angle_gamma   90.00
#
_symmetry.space_group_name_H-M   'P 1'
#
loop_
_entity.id
_entity.type
_entity.pdbx_description
1 polymer ?
#
loop_
_entity_poly.entity_id
_entity_poly.type
_entity_poly.pdbx_seq_one_letter_code
_entity_poly.pdbx_strand_id
1 'polypeptide(L)'
;MCFQSHYFCNMKKDAAVNMIDAAGNGTAGAGTGERESFLDSVARAYAENFSDMSEFCFVFPNKRSGTFFLKSLSNMLGNRVLLAPEVLSVSDFVENVSGRGVATRIDMLFRLFNIYKGNRSLIPGSVQGDELLEFDAFRSWGEILLSDFSEVDQYNVDPDAIFANVSD
;
A
#
# COMPACT_ATOMS: atom_id res chain seq x y z
N MET A 1 -29.83 0.04 2.21
CA MET A 1 -29.23 0.77 3.35
C MET A 1 -27.91 1.34 2.84
N CYS A 2 -27.92 2.64 2.53
CA CYS A 2 -26.74 3.37 2.05
C CYS A 2 -25.84 3.67 3.25
N PHE A 3 -24.68 3.01 3.33
CA PHE A 3 -23.55 3.53 4.10
C PHE A 3 -22.80 4.51 3.20
N GLN A 4 -23.14 5.77 3.37
CA GLN A 4 -22.44 6.88 2.74
C GLN A 4 -21.17 7.13 3.56
N SER A 5 -20.10 6.48 3.14
CA SER A 5 -18.76 6.70 3.68
C SER A 5 -18.30 8.10 3.27
N HIS A 6 -18.37 9.04 4.20
CA HIS A 6 -17.77 10.37 4.09
C HIS A 6 -16.27 10.30 4.36
N TYR A 7 -15.52 9.53 3.57
CA TYR A 7 -14.07 9.58 3.56
C TYR A 7 -13.55 10.20 2.27
N PHE A 8 -13.99 11.41 1.97
CA PHE A 8 -13.18 12.27 1.13
C PHE A 8 -12.24 13.03 2.06
N CYS A 9 -10.99 12.58 2.11
CA CYS A 9 -9.89 13.37 2.65
C CYS A 9 -9.86 14.68 1.83
N ASN A 10 -10.44 15.73 2.39
CA ASN A 10 -10.40 17.07 1.80
C ASN A 10 -8.99 17.62 2.02
N MET A 11 -8.05 17.05 1.25
CA MET A 11 -6.71 17.61 1.16
C MET A 11 -6.87 19.02 0.61
N LYS A 12 -6.75 20.01 1.49
CA LYS A 12 -6.38 21.35 1.09
C LYS A 12 -4.95 21.26 0.53
N LYS A 13 -4.86 20.90 -0.77
CA LYS A 13 -3.60 20.75 -1.50
C LYS A 13 -2.67 21.95 -1.34
N ASP A 14 -3.24 23.13 -1.18
CA ASP A 14 -2.51 24.38 -1.13
C ASP A 14 -1.77 24.60 0.22
N ALA A 15 -2.27 24.05 1.31
CA ALA A 15 -1.62 24.17 2.63
C ALA A 15 -0.46 23.17 2.81
N ALA A 16 -0.60 21.96 2.28
CA ALA A 16 0.41 20.91 2.44
C ALA A 16 1.67 21.18 1.58
N VAL A 17 1.51 21.69 0.37
CA VAL A 17 2.63 22.04 -0.53
C VAL A 17 3.42 23.22 0.04
N ASN A 18 2.76 24.25 0.56
CA ASN A 18 3.45 25.39 1.15
C ASN A 18 4.16 25.06 2.49
N MET A 19 3.74 24.02 3.22
CA MET A 19 4.41 23.59 4.45
C MET A 19 5.70 22.80 4.19
N ILE A 20 5.76 22.01 3.12
CA ILE A 20 6.98 21.29 2.74
C ILE A 20 8.08 22.28 2.32
N ASP A 21 7.72 23.33 1.61
CA ASP A 21 8.66 24.40 1.21
C ASP A 21 9.12 25.25 2.42
N ALA A 22 8.29 25.43 3.43
CA ALA A 22 8.64 26.14 4.66
C ALA A 22 9.55 25.31 5.59
N ALA A 23 9.40 23.98 5.62
CA ALA A 23 10.27 23.08 6.38
C ALA A 23 11.66 22.92 5.74
N GLY A 24 11.81 23.19 4.45
CA GLY A 24 13.09 23.15 3.74
C GLY A 24 14.03 24.32 4.02
N ASN A 25 13.54 25.42 4.61
CA ASN A 25 14.31 26.66 4.87
C ASN A 25 14.45 27.03 6.35
N GLY A 26 14.22 26.09 7.27
CA GLY A 26 14.42 26.30 8.70
C GLY A 26 15.89 26.43 9.05
N THR A 27 16.27 27.64 9.44
CA THR A 27 17.58 28.03 9.98
C THR A 27 18.09 27.03 11.02
N ALA A 28 19.32 26.54 10.81
CA ALA A 28 20.06 25.72 11.75
C ALA A 28 20.22 26.42 13.09
N GLY A 29 19.38 26.07 14.06
CA GLY A 29 19.63 26.31 15.48
C GLY A 29 20.71 25.34 15.92
N ALA A 30 21.85 25.88 16.33
CA ALA A 30 23.01 25.16 16.85
C ALA A 30 22.65 24.41 18.15
N GLY A 31 22.63 23.07 18.08
CA GLY A 31 22.50 22.20 19.24
C GLY A 31 22.64 20.74 18.85
N THR A 32 23.81 20.14 19.17
CA THR A 32 24.16 18.70 19.13
C THR A 32 23.76 17.91 17.91
N GLY A 33 24.76 17.52 17.14
CA GLY A 33 24.72 16.95 15.77
C GLY A 33 23.97 15.67 15.49
N GLU A 34 22.78 15.43 16.01
CA GLU A 34 21.86 14.43 15.54
C GLU A 34 21.00 15.05 14.43
N ARG A 35 21.17 14.52 13.22
CA ARG A 35 20.33 14.91 12.09
C ARG A 35 18.89 14.51 12.40
N GLU A 36 18.02 15.50 12.55
CA GLU A 36 16.58 15.28 12.68
C GLU A 36 16.08 14.42 11.51
N SER A 37 15.32 13.36 11.81
CA SER A 37 14.77 12.53 10.75
C SER A 37 13.64 13.27 10.01
N PHE A 38 13.40 12.89 8.76
CA PHE A 38 12.30 13.47 7.98
C PHE A 38 10.95 13.32 8.70
N LEU A 39 10.71 12.15 9.34
CA LEU A 39 9.47 11.93 10.10
C LEU A 39 9.36 12.84 11.31
N ASP A 40 10.46 13.15 11.98
CA ASP A 40 10.48 14.08 13.11
C ASP A 40 10.16 15.51 12.65
N SER A 41 10.73 15.93 11.52
CA SER A 41 10.44 17.26 10.95
C SER A 41 8.96 17.39 10.57
N VAL A 42 8.36 16.37 9.95
CA VAL A 42 6.93 16.34 9.61
C VAL A 42 6.08 16.35 10.88
N ALA A 43 6.39 15.48 11.86
CA ALA A 43 5.65 15.41 13.11
C ALA A 43 5.69 16.75 13.87
N ARG A 44 6.85 17.42 13.90
CA ARG A 44 7.00 18.74 14.49
C ARG A 44 6.13 19.79 13.81
N ALA A 45 6.20 19.87 12.49
CA ALA A 45 5.44 20.85 11.71
C ALA A 45 3.93 20.74 11.98
N TYR A 46 3.41 19.51 12.07
CA TYR A 46 1.99 19.33 12.37
C TYR A 46 1.66 19.56 13.85
N ALA A 47 2.50 19.11 14.79
CA ALA A 47 2.29 19.31 16.23
C ALA A 47 2.29 20.78 16.65
N GLU A 48 3.07 21.63 15.97
CA GLU A 48 3.15 23.07 16.24
C GLU A 48 1.96 23.86 15.66
N ASN A 49 1.44 23.41 14.51
CA ASN A 49 0.44 24.18 13.78
C ASN A 49 -1.00 23.73 14.03
N PHE A 50 -1.21 22.51 14.54
CA PHE A 50 -2.55 21.96 14.73
C PHE A 50 -2.74 21.47 16.16
N SER A 51 -3.87 21.81 16.76
CA SER A 51 -4.31 21.31 18.05
C SER A 51 -5.26 20.11 17.95
N ASP A 52 -5.82 19.89 16.78
CA ASP A 52 -6.69 18.78 16.44
C ASP A 52 -6.23 18.18 15.10
N MET A 53 -5.93 16.91 15.10
CA MET A 53 -5.50 16.18 13.91
C MET A 53 -6.49 15.10 13.48
N SER A 54 -7.67 15.04 14.06
CA SER A 54 -8.68 14.00 13.76
C SER A 54 -9.15 13.99 12.30
N GLU A 55 -9.04 15.14 11.62
CA GLU A 55 -9.41 15.25 10.20
C GLU A 55 -8.26 14.92 9.24
N PHE A 56 -7.05 14.67 9.77
CA PHE A 56 -5.89 14.35 8.93
C PHE A 56 -5.75 12.83 8.76
N CYS A 57 -5.44 12.43 7.53
CA CYS A 57 -5.07 11.07 7.19
C CYS A 57 -3.64 11.06 6.63
N PHE A 58 -2.74 10.38 7.33
CA PHE A 58 -1.35 10.20 6.90
C PHE A 58 -1.18 8.83 6.26
N VAL A 59 -0.74 8.81 5.01
CA VAL A 59 -0.51 7.56 4.27
C VAL A 59 0.98 7.31 4.11
N PHE A 60 1.43 6.14 4.56
CA PHE A 60 2.83 5.72 4.53
C PHE A 60 3.03 4.50 3.63
N PRO A 61 4.25 4.30 3.08
CA PRO A 61 4.55 3.12 2.27
C PRO A 61 4.33 1.79 3.00
N ASN A 62 4.50 1.78 4.32
CA ASN A 62 4.31 0.61 5.16
C ASN A 62 3.88 1.00 6.59
N LYS A 63 3.32 0.02 7.32
CA LYS A 63 2.83 0.22 8.70
C LYS A 63 3.92 0.66 9.67
N ARG A 64 5.18 0.21 9.46
CA ARG A 64 6.32 0.56 10.33
C ARG A 64 6.59 2.07 10.30
N SER A 65 6.60 2.68 9.12
CA SER A 65 6.81 4.14 8.97
C SER A 65 5.72 4.94 9.70
N GLY A 66 4.46 4.50 9.61
CA GLY A 66 3.36 5.09 10.36
C GLY A 66 3.55 4.99 11.88
N THR A 67 4.02 3.84 12.37
CA THR A 67 4.32 3.66 13.81
C THR A 67 5.45 4.60 14.28
N PHE A 68 6.50 4.76 13.48
CA PHE A 68 7.57 5.72 13.80
C PHE A 68 7.08 7.16 13.81
N PHE A 69 6.24 7.53 12.83
CA PHE A 69 5.64 8.86 12.80
C PHE A 69 4.81 9.14 14.06
N LEU A 70 3.93 8.21 14.47
CA LEU A 70 3.13 8.35 15.69
C LEU A 70 4.02 8.46 16.94
N LYS A 71 5.12 7.72 17.00
CA LYS A 71 6.10 7.82 18.08
C LYS A 71 6.75 9.19 18.12
N SER A 72 7.20 9.70 16.97
CA SER A 72 7.78 11.05 16.86
C SER A 72 6.77 12.12 17.27
N LEU A 73 5.53 12.00 16.79
CA LEU A 73 4.45 12.90 17.17
C LEU A 73 4.17 12.89 18.67
N SER A 74 4.10 11.71 19.28
CA SER A 74 3.90 11.55 20.73
C SER A 74 5.05 12.18 21.53
N ASN A 75 6.29 12.00 21.10
CA ASN A 75 7.47 12.59 21.77
C ASN A 75 7.42 14.13 21.74
N MET A 76 6.95 14.72 20.64
CA MET A 76 6.86 16.17 20.49
C MET A 76 5.70 16.78 21.28
N LEU A 77 4.62 16.04 21.45
CA LEU A 77 3.47 16.48 22.22
C LEU A 77 3.73 16.50 23.73
N GLY A 78 4.62 15.62 24.23
CA GLY A 78 4.88 15.49 25.66
C GLY A 78 3.59 15.19 26.45
N ASN A 79 3.17 16.11 27.30
CA ASN A 79 1.95 16.01 28.11
C ASN A 79 0.71 16.65 27.45
N ARG A 80 0.83 17.17 26.23
CA ARG A 80 -0.31 17.74 25.53
C ARG A 80 -1.22 16.61 25.01
N VAL A 81 -2.52 16.76 25.25
CA VAL A 81 -3.53 15.87 24.68
C VAL A 81 -3.92 16.38 23.30
N LEU A 82 -3.90 15.49 22.32
CA LEU A 82 -4.26 15.78 20.95
C LEU A 82 -5.17 14.65 20.43
N LEU A 83 -6.17 15.01 19.62
CA LEU A 83 -6.92 14.02 18.87
C LEU A 83 -6.02 13.48 17.75
N ALA A 84 -5.76 12.16 17.82
CA ALA A 84 -4.80 11.51 16.91
C ALA A 84 -5.30 11.52 15.47
N PRO A 85 -4.40 11.71 14.50
CA PRO A 85 -4.72 11.55 13.09
C PRO A 85 -4.95 10.07 12.73
N GLU A 86 -5.62 9.84 11.62
CA GLU A 86 -5.66 8.52 11.00
C GLU A 86 -4.30 8.24 10.32
N VAL A 87 -3.73 7.06 10.57
CA VAL A 87 -2.45 6.66 9.99
C VAL A 87 -2.61 5.32 9.28
N LEU A 88 -2.44 5.33 7.97
CA LEU A 88 -2.65 4.18 7.10
C LEU A 88 -1.37 3.80 6.34
N SER A 89 -1.23 2.52 6.01
CA SER A 89 -0.33 2.14 4.92
C SER A 89 -1.01 2.37 3.57
N VAL A 90 -0.21 2.45 2.50
CA VAL A 90 -0.77 2.55 1.12
C VAL A 90 -1.74 1.41 0.85
N SER A 91 -1.43 0.19 1.30
CA SER A 91 -2.34 -0.96 1.13
C SER A 91 -3.66 -0.75 1.88
N ASP A 92 -3.63 -0.34 3.15
CA ASP A 92 -4.83 -0.09 3.93
C ASP A 92 -5.67 1.07 3.32
N PHE A 93 -4.99 2.11 2.81
CA PHE A 93 -5.65 3.22 2.13
C PHE A 93 -6.37 2.77 0.86
N VAL A 94 -5.70 1.97 0.02
CA VAL A 94 -6.30 1.42 -1.21
C VAL A 94 -7.47 0.48 -0.89
N GLU A 95 -7.35 -0.36 0.14
CA GLU A 95 -8.47 -1.20 0.62
C GLU A 95 -9.67 -0.36 1.05
N ASN A 96 -9.43 0.69 1.84
CA ASN A 96 -10.50 1.57 2.31
C ASN A 96 -11.21 2.30 1.15
N VAL A 97 -10.44 2.80 0.18
CA VAL A 97 -11.01 3.55 -0.95
C VAL A 97 -11.71 2.63 -1.95
N SER A 98 -11.12 1.45 -2.23
CA SER A 98 -11.69 0.51 -3.20
C SER A 98 -12.82 -0.34 -2.64
N GLY A 99 -12.91 -0.48 -1.32
CA GLY A 99 -13.80 -1.43 -0.65
C GLY A 99 -13.44 -2.90 -0.93
N ARG A 100 -12.23 -3.18 -1.40
CA ARG A 100 -11.74 -4.51 -1.77
C ARG A 100 -10.49 -4.84 -0.98
N GLY A 101 -10.46 -6.01 -0.35
CA GLY A 101 -9.26 -6.52 0.30
C GLY A 101 -8.18 -6.92 -0.71
N VAL A 102 -6.92 -6.76 -0.30
CA VAL A 102 -5.78 -7.24 -1.10
C VAL A 102 -5.67 -8.77 -0.96
N ALA A 103 -5.74 -9.47 -2.09
CA ALA A 103 -5.58 -10.92 -2.10
C ALA A 103 -4.13 -11.29 -1.69
N THR A 104 -4.01 -12.29 -0.83
CA THR A 104 -2.68 -12.82 -0.49
C THR A 104 -2.10 -13.60 -1.67
N ARG A 105 -0.76 -13.74 -1.73
CA ARG A 105 -0.12 -14.53 -2.79
C ARG A 105 -0.63 -15.96 -2.85
N ILE A 106 -0.92 -16.56 -1.70
CA ILE A 106 -1.44 -17.93 -1.61
C ILE A 106 -2.86 -18.01 -2.16
N ASP A 107 -3.72 -17.03 -1.88
CA ASP A 107 -5.07 -16.98 -2.43
C ASP A 107 -5.06 -16.85 -3.95
N MET A 108 -4.16 -16.02 -4.48
CA MET A 108 -3.96 -15.87 -5.93
C MET A 108 -3.51 -17.19 -6.55
N LEU A 109 -2.57 -17.90 -5.91
CA LEU A 109 -2.07 -19.19 -6.40
C LEU A 109 -3.18 -20.25 -6.43
N PHE A 110 -4.00 -20.34 -5.38
CA PHE A 110 -5.14 -21.25 -5.37
C PHE A 110 -6.19 -20.89 -6.43
N ARG A 111 -6.46 -19.62 -6.64
CA ARG A 111 -7.37 -19.17 -7.71
C ARG A 111 -6.83 -19.55 -9.09
N LEU A 112 -5.55 -19.31 -9.32
CA LEU A 112 -4.88 -19.68 -10.57
C LEU A 112 -4.89 -21.20 -10.79
N PHE A 113 -4.66 -22.00 -9.73
CA PHE A 113 -4.77 -23.46 -9.81
C PHE A 113 -6.18 -23.94 -10.17
N ASN A 114 -7.22 -23.30 -9.65
CA ASN A 114 -8.59 -23.64 -10.00
C ASN A 114 -8.90 -23.32 -11.49
N ILE A 115 -8.36 -22.20 -12.00
CA ILE A 115 -8.46 -21.86 -13.43
C ILE A 115 -7.70 -22.89 -14.26
N TYR A 116 -6.49 -23.27 -13.85
CA TYR A 116 -5.71 -24.32 -14.50
C TYR A 116 -6.47 -25.65 -14.57
N LYS A 117 -7.05 -26.11 -13.47
CA LYS A 117 -7.85 -27.33 -13.42
C LYS A 117 -9.04 -27.27 -14.40
N GLY A 118 -9.71 -26.13 -14.46
CA GLY A 118 -10.85 -25.92 -15.37
C GLY A 118 -10.46 -25.95 -16.85
N ASN A 119 -9.24 -25.59 -17.19
CA ASN A 119 -8.73 -25.50 -18.56
C ASN A 119 -7.69 -26.59 -18.89
N ARG A 120 -7.59 -27.62 -18.05
CA ARG A 120 -6.59 -28.69 -18.19
C ARG A 120 -6.59 -29.36 -19.57
N SER A 121 -7.76 -29.55 -20.16
CA SER A 121 -7.87 -30.16 -21.47
C SER A 121 -7.20 -29.39 -22.61
N LEU A 122 -6.93 -28.09 -22.37
CA LEU A 122 -6.27 -27.18 -23.32
C LEU A 122 -4.74 -27.15 -23.14
N ILE A 123 -4.22 -27.73 -22.04
CA ILE A 123 -2.81 -27.65 -21.69
C ILE A 123 -2.13 -29.00 -21.96
N PRO A 124 -1.23 -29.09 -22.97
CA PRO A 124 -0.48 -30.31 -23.25
C PRO A 124 0.41 -30.73 -22.07
N GLY A 125 0.41 -32.02 -21.73
CA GLY A 125 1.28 -32.55 -20.68
C GLY A 125 0.80 -32.28 -19.24
N SER A 126 -0.47 -31.86 -19.06
CA SER A 126 -1.05 -31.70 -17.72
C SER A 126 -1.09 -33.06 -17.00
N VAL A 127 -0.60 -33.08 -15.74
CA VAL A 127 -0.57 -34.28 -14.91
C VAL A 127 -1.96 -34.55 -14.37
N GLN A 128 -2.47 -35.77 -14.55
CA GLN A 128 -3.68 -36.27 -13.90
C GLN A 128 -3.29 -37.14 -12.72
N GLY A 129 -3.77 -36.80 -11.52
CA GLY A 129 -3.43 -37.57 -10.33
C GLY A 129 -4.11 -37.05 -9.07
N ASP A 130 -3.53 -37.39 -7.95
CA ASP A 130 -3.94 -36.86 -6.63
C ASP A 130 -3.87 -35.34 -6.64
N GLU A 131 -4.91 -34.67 -6.16
CA GLU A 131 -5.05 -33.22 -6.18
C GLU A 131 -3.91 -32.49 -5.46
N LEU A 132 -3.36 -33.09 -4.40
CA LEU A 132 -2.22 -32.53 -3.65
C LEU A 132 -0.91 -32.61 -4.46
N LEU A 133 -0.65 -33.73 -5.12
CA LEU A 133 0.53 -33.89 -5.98
C LEU A 133 0.44 -32.98 -7.20
N GLU A 134 -0.77 -32.79 -7.70
CA GLU A 134 -1.03 -31.91 -8.81
C GLU A 134 -0.81 -30.43 -8.44
N PHE A 135 -1.27 -29.99 -7.27
CA PHE A 135 -1.03 -28.64 -6.78
C PHE A 135 0.45 -28.39 -6.54
N ASP A 136 1.18 -29.37 -5.99
CA ASP A 136 2.62 -29.22 -5.74
C ASP A 136 3.42 -29.09 -7.06
N ALA A 137 3.07 -29.89 -8.05
CA ALA A 137 3.64 -29.76 -9.41
C ALA A 137 3.30 -28.41 -10.08
N PHE A 138 2.06 -27.93 -9.89
CA PHE A 138 1.61 -26.63 -10.40
C PHE A 138 2.30 -25.47 -9.74
N ARG A 139 2.55 -25.53 -8.42
CA ARG A 139 2.98 -24.40 -7.61
C ARG A 139 4.21 -23.71 -8.17
N SER A 140 5.22 -24.45 -8.58
CA SER A 140 6.50 -23.90 -9.01
C SER A 140 6.35 -22.97 -10.26
N TRP A 141 5.62 -23.42 -11.26
CA TRP A 141 5.40 -22.62 -12.47
C TRP A 141 4.23 -21.64 -12.29
N GLY A 142 3.25 -21.96 -11.45
CA GLY A 142 2.16 -21.06 -11.11
C GLY A 142 2.65 -19.79 -10.41
N GLU A 143 3.69 -19.89 -9.56
CA GLU A 143 4.33 -18.74 -8.94
C GLU A 143 5.05 -17.85 -9.98
N ILE A 144 5.68 -18.46 -10.99
CA ILE A 144 6.31 -17.71 -12.10
C ILE A 144 5.24 -16.97 -12.89
N LEU A 145 4.17 -17.66 -13.27
CA LEU A 145 3.06 -17.08 -14.03
C LEU A 145 2.40 -15.90 -13.29
N LEU A 146 2.21 -16.01 -11.96
CA LEU A 146 1.71 -14.89 -11.16
C LEU A 146 2.69 -13.71 -11.14
N SER A 147 3.99 -13.97 -11.19
CA SER A 147 5.00 -12.91 -11.29
C SER A 147 4.91 -12.19 -12.63
N ASP A 148 4.80 -12.97 -13.73
CA ASP A 148 4.69 -12.42 -15.08
C ASP A 148 3.41 -11.57 -15.24
N PHE A 149 2.28 -12.05 -14.74
CA PHE A 149 1.04 -11.26 -14.73
C PHE A 149 1.17 -9.98 -13.90
N SER A 150 1.88 -10.04 -12.77
CA SER A 150 2.13 -8.84 -11.97
C SER A 150 2.99 -7.82 -12.72
N GLU A 151 3.93 -8.25 -13.56
CA GLU A 151 4.71 -7.36 -14.40
C GLU A 151 3.85 -6.71 -15.50
N VAL A 152 2.98 -7.48 -16.14
CA VAL A 152 2.01 -6.96 -17.14
C VAL A 152 1.14 -5.86 -16.51
N ASP A 153 0.60 -6.13 -15.32
CA ASP A 153 -0.20 -5.15 -14.57
C ASP A 153 0.61 -3.92 -14.16
N GLN A 154 1.84 -4.12 -13.68
CA GLN A 154 2.72 -3.03 -13.24
C GLN A 154 3.09 -2.08 -14.38
N TYR A 155 3.33 -2.60 -15.56
CA TYR A 155 3.64 -1.80 -16.76
C TYR A 155 2.39 -1.31 -17.49
N ASN A 156 1.20 -1.69 -17.01
CA ASN A 156 -0.09 -1.32 -17.62
C ASN A 156 -0.12 -1.62 -19.13
N VAL A 157 0.41 -2.79 -19.50
CA VAL A 157 0.43 -3.25 -20.89
C VAL A 157 -0.90 -3.93 -21.20
N ASP A 158 -1.38 -3.76 -22.44
CA ASP A 158 -2.58 -4.43 -22.90
C ASP A 158 -2.35 -5.94 -23.04
N PRO A 159 -3.01 -6.80 -22.24
CA PRO A 159 -2.85 -8.24 -22.31
C PRO A 159 -3.19 -8.82 -23.68
N ASP A 160 -4.23 -8.30 -24.35
CA ASP A 160 -4.65 -8.78 -25.65
C ASP A 160 -3.56 -8.54 -26.71
N ALA A 161 -2.81 -7.45 -26.60
CA ALA A 161 -1.68 -7.17 -27.50
C ALA A 161 -0.48 -8.10 -27.24
N ILE A 162 -0.21 -8.47 -25.96
CA ILE A 162 0.89 -9.38 -25.62
C ILE A 162 0.59 -10.81 -26.11
N PHE A 163 -0.64 -11.27 -25.89
CA PHE A 163 -1.03 -12.65 -26.16
C PHE A 163 -1.64 -12.86 -27.54
N ALA A 164 -1.70 -11.83 -28.40
CA ALA A 164 -2.28 -11.91 -29.75
C ALA A 164 -1.61 -13.02 -30.62
N ASN A 165 -0.32 -13.28 -30.42
CA ASN A 165 0.43 -14.29 -31.19
C ASN A 165 0.34 -15.71 -30.59
N VAL A 166 -0.33 -15.89 -29.48
CA VAL A 166 -0.48 -17.23 -28.84
C VAL A 166 -1.76 -17.93 -29.27
N SER A 167 -2.66 -17.21 -29.95
CA SER A 167 -3.98 -17.68 -30.36
C SER A 167 -3.99 -18.36 -31.75
N ASP A 168 -2.88 -18.40 -32.47
CA ASP A 168 -2.70 -19.07 -33.78
C ASP A 168 -2.04 -20.45 -33.55
#